data_5f39a47ba3fda56e5a4f9d45493d27f3
#
_entry.id   5f39a47ba3fda56e5a4f9d45493d27f3
#
_cell.length_a   1.000
_cell.length_b   1.000
_cell.length_c   1.000
_cell.angle_alpha   90.00
_cell.angle_beta   90.00
_cell.angle_gamma   90.00
#
_symmetry.space_group_name_H-M   'P 1'
#
loop_
_entity.id
_entity.type
_entity.pdbx_description
1 polymer ?
#
loop_
_entity_poly.entity_id
_entity_poly.type
_entity_poly.pdbx_seq_one_letter_code
_entity_poly.pdbx_strand_id
1 'polypeptide(L)'
;MQISKKDFHRYLSEYTEDEIFYRNTYLQRTEHPETFREYLKNLDPAYIQNRRLYVPELREEPWFPSMGENDVFANIPENIVISKHFRYTPEFTHKHDFFEILCVYDGTVSNQIQGIHHTLHTGDICIIPPNTRHSLGVFDDSLAFNIIVRSSTFQSTFFQSMAADSALAKFFSHVLYQKTEGNFLIFHAGEDKRILSTLEDLYIEYMLHARYRSAFLNAELMMLWAQLLRYHENDIESILTKTAGNSSIPEILNYLSQNYRTATLHDTAAHFGYSTSHFSTLIKAPAVLSLPS
;
A
#
# COMPACT_ATOMS: atom_id res chain seq x y z
N MET A 1 -20.46 20.11 -2.51
CA MET A 1 -19.65 20.48 -3.69
C MET A 1 -19.43 19.22 -4.48
N GLN A 2 -19.66 19.22 -5.77
CA GLN A 2 -19.44 18.03 -6.61
C GLN A 2 -18.08 18.20 -7.30
N ILE A 3 -17.16 17.29 -7.07
CA ILE A 3 -15.86 17.26 -7.77
C ILE A 3 -16.05 16.38 -8.99
N SER A 4 -15.74 16.90 -10.19
CA SER A 4 -15.81 16.12 -11.41
C SER A 4 -14.50 15.34 -11.67
N LYS A 5 -14.54 14.34 -12.55
CA LYS A 5 -13.32 13.63 -13.00
C LYS A 5 -12.31 14.59 -13.67
N LYS A 6 -12.81 15.66 -14.31
CA LYS A 6 -11.95 16.72 -14.88
C LYS A 6 -11.23 17.52 -13.78
N ASP A 7 -11.90 17.82 -12.66
CA ASP A 7 -11.27 18.50 -11.52
C ASP A 7 -10.23 17.59 -10.85
N PHE A 8 -10.54 16.31 -10.70
CA PHE A 8 -9.59 15.31 -10.20
C PHE A 8 -8.34 15.25 -11.08
N HIS A 9 -8.49 15.09 -12.41
CA HIS A 9 -7.37 15.05 -13.33
C HIS A 9 -6.52 16.31 -13.26
N ARG A 10 -7.15 17.49 -13.22
CA ARG A 10 -6.47 18.76 -13.04
C ARG A 10 -5.68 18.79 -11.73
N TYR A 11 -6.32 18.41 -10.61
CA TYR A 11 -5.68 18.37 -9.29
C TYR A 11 -4.45 17.46 -9.29
N LEU A 12 -4.55 16.28 -9.91
CA LEU A 12 -3.45 15.33 -9.95
C LEU A 12 -2.30 15.80 -10.85
N SER A 13 -2.60 16.44 -11.99
CA SER A 13 -1.61 16.89 -12.98
C SER A 13 -0.94 18.22 -12.63
N GLU A 14 -1.63 19.15 -11.93
CA GLU A 14 -1.04 20.41 -11.50
C GLU A 14 0.13 20.18 -10.52
N TYR A 15 1.22 20.93 -10.73
CA TYR A 15 2.37 20.91 -9.83
C TYR A 15 2.03 21.64 -8.54
N THR A 16 2.26 20.99 -7.40
CA THR A 16 2.25 21.65 -6.10
C THR A 16 3.52 22.48 -5.89
N GLU A 17 3.53 23.37 -4.90
CA GLU A 17 4.75 24.11 -4.55
C GLU A 17 5.90 23.18 -4.15
N ASP A 18 5.59 22.07 -3.46
CA ASP A 18 6.58 21.08 -3.06
C ASP A 18 7.15 20.32 -4.27
N GLU A 19 6.31 19.96 -5.24
CA GLU A 19 6.77 19.35 -6.49
C GLU A 19 7.63 20.32 -7.32
N ILE A 20 7.30 21.61 -7.35
CA ILE A 20 8.13 22.64 -8.00
C ILE A 20 9.50 22.73 -7.33
N PHE A 21 9.53 22.74 -5.99
CA PHE A 21 10.78 22.71 -5.24
C PHE A 21 11.61 21.47 -5.56
N TYR A 22 11.03 20.29 -5.52
CA TYR A 22 11.72 19.03 -5.80
C TYR A 22 12.22 18.97 -7.25
N ARG A 23 11.39 19.40 -8.21
CA ARG A 23 11.77 19.48 -9.61
C ARG A 23 12.97 20.40 -9.83
N ASN A 24 12.94 21.61 -9.25
CA ASN A 24 14.05 22.55 -9.36
C ASN A 24 15.33 21.98 -8.73
N THR A 25 15.23 21.36 -7.57
CA THR A 25 16.37 20.72 -6.90
C THR A 25 16.92 19.55 -7.73
N TYR A 26 16.03 18.75 -8.33
CA TYR A 26 16.41 17.65 -9.21
C TYR A 26 17.16 18.16 -10.46
N LEU A 27 16.64 19.17 -11.14
CA LEU A 27 17.26 19.76 -12.32
C LEU A 27 18.60 20.40 -11.97
N GLN A 28 18.71 21.11 -10.86
CA GLN A 28 20.00 21.65 -10.40
C GLN A 28 21.03 20.56 -10.15
N ARG A 29 20.61 19.43 -9.58
CA ARG A 29 21.50 18.27 -9.34
C ARG A 29 21.97 17.60 -10.63
N THR A 30 21.08 17.44 -11.61
CA THR A 30 21.32 16.63 -12.82
C THR A 30 21.91 17.44 -13.97
N GLU A 31 21.48 18.68 -14.16
CA GLU A 31 21.89 19.53 -15.27
C GLU A 31 23.03 20.49 -14.91
N HIS A 32 23.16 20.82 -13.62
CA HIS A 32 24.17 21.78 -13.12
C HIS A 32 24.95 21.26 -11.92
N PRO A 33 25.56 20.05 -12.01
CA PRO A 33 26.23 19.42 -10.86
C PRO A 33 27.37 20.23 -10.30
N GLU A 34 28.02 21.06 -11.11
CA GLU A 34 29.16 21.94 -10.72
C GLU A 34 28.73 23.08 -9.79
N THR A 35 27.49 23.58 -9.93
CA THR A 35 26.94 24.68 -9.10
C THR A 35 25.96 24.18 -8.03
N PHE A 36 25.65 22.90 -8.02
CA PHE A 36 24.62 22.31 -7.12
C PHE A 36 24.96 22.55 -5.63
N ARG A 37 26.25 22.48 -5.25
CA ARG A 37 26.66 22.76 -3.87
C ARG A 37 26.35 24.20 -3.45
N GLU A 38 26.49 25.15 -4.36
CA GLU A 38 26.18 26.57 -4.11
C GLU A 38 24.66 26.76 -4.04
N TYR A 39 23.89 26.11 -4.92
CA TYR A 39 22.45 26.08 -4.87
C TYR A 39 21.95 25.61 -3.49
N LEU A 40 22.50 24.50 -2.95
CA LEU A 40 22.10 23.97 -1.64
C LEU A 40 22.38 24.95 -0.49
N LYS A 41 23.45 25.71 -0.55
CA LYS A 41 23.79 26.73 0.48
C LYS A 41 22.80 27.90 0.48
N ASN A 42 22.18 28.19 -0.67
CA ASN A 42 21.25 29.30 -0.85
C ASN A 42 19.78 28.89 -0.57
N LEU A 43 19.51 27.59 -0.29
CA LEU A 43 18.18 27.15 0.13
C LEU A 43 17.83 27.72 1.51
N ASP A 44 16.58 28.14 1.68
CA ASP A 44 16.07 28.59 2.97
C ASP A 44 15.82 27.37 3.91
N PRO A 45 16.60 27.22 5.00
CA PRO A 45 16.39 26.13 5.94
C PRO A 45 15.02 26.15 6.62
N ALA A 46 14.47 27.34 6.87
CA ALA A 46 13.15 27.48 7.49
C ALA A 46 12.03 27.00 6.55
N TYR A 47 12.15 27.29 5.26
CA TYR A 47 11.22 26.78 4.26
C TYR A 47 11.22 25.25 4.21
N ILE A 48 12.41 24.63 4.16
CA ILE A 48 12.59 23.17 4.15
C ILE A 48 12.00 22.55 5.41
N GLN A 49 12.31 23.09 6.59
CA GLN A 49 11.85 22.57 7.87
C GLN A 49 10.34 22.70 8.05
N ASN A 50 9.77 23.87 7.76
CA ASN A 50 8.34 24.13 7.92
C ASN A 50 7.48 23.25 7.01
N ARG A 51 7.95 22.96 5.82
CA ARG A 51 7.27 22.09 4.85
C ARG A 51 7.71 20.61 4.95
N ARG A 52 8.64 20.29 5.84
CA ARG A 52 9.20 18.94 6.04
C ARG A 52 9.74 18.32 4.74
N LEU A 53 10.39 19.16 3.91
CA LEU A 53 10.94 18.70 2.63
C LEU A 53 12.16 17.81 2.86
N TYR A 54 12.30 16.77 2.04
CA TYR A 54 13.42 15.86 2.09
C TYR A 54 14.50 16.28 1.09
N VAL A 55 15.65 16.72 1.60
CA VAL A 55 16.85 17.06 0.80
C VAL A 55 18.01 16.21 1.37
N PRO A 56 18.34 15.08 0.71
CA PRO A 56 19.35 14.13 1.23
C PRO A 56 20.69 14.78 1.56
N GLU A 57 21.15 15.69 0.72
CA GLU A 57 22.46 16.33 0.82
C GLU A 57 22.60 17.29 2.01
N LEU A 58 21.49 17.70 2.60
CA LEU A 58 21.50 18.54 3.81
C LEU A 58 21.42 17.73 5.10
N ARG A 59 21.47 16.39 5.01
CA ARG A 59 21.47 15.50 6.16
C ARG A 59 22.84 15.00 6.47
N GLU A 60 23.18 14.96 7.75
CA GLU A 60 24.48 14.45 8.22
C GLU A 60 24.54 12.92 8.17
N GLU A 61 23.39 12.25 8.35
CA GLU A 61 23.28 10.79 8.36
C GLU A 61 22.24 10.24 7.39
N PRO A 62 22.42 8.99 6.89
CA PRO A 62 21.43 8.33 6.09
C PRO A 62 20.09 8.22 6.84
N TRP A 63 19.00 8.52 6.17
CA TRP A 63 17.67 8.50 6.75
C TRP A 63 16.88 7.29 6.25
N PHE A 64 16.52 6.42 7.17
CA PHE A 64 15.69 5.24 6.91
C PHE A 64 14.44 5.29 7.80
N PRO A 65 13.46 6.13 7.45
CA PRO A 65 12.31 6.32 8.31
C PRO A 65 11.47 5.04 8.41
N SER A 66 10.94 4.84 9.62
CA SER A 66 9.83 3.92 9.84
C SER A 66 8.62 4.77 10.19
N MET A 67 7.57 4.70 9.36
CA MET A 67 6.35 5.47 9.55
C MET A 67 5.29 4.60 10.22
N GLY A 68 4.72 5.10 11.32
CA GLY A 68 3.65 4.43 12.02
C GLY A 68 2.26 4.86 11.55
N GLU A 69 1.25 4.02 11.79
CA GLU A 69 -0.16 4.40 11.55
C GLU A 69 -0.50 5.73 12.24
N ASN A 70 0.04 5.96 13.44
CA ASN A 70 -0.21 7.20 14.17
C ASN A 70 0.36 8.45 13.48
N ASP A 71 1.42 8.31 12.69
CA ASP A 71 1.99 9.44 11.96
C ASP A 71 1.07 9.90 10.82
N VAL A 72 0.36 8.95 10.22
CA VAL A 72 -0.55 9.19 9.09
C VAL A 72 -1.97 9.47 9.56
N PHE A 73 -2.46 8.76 10.57
CA PHE A 73 -3.87 8.76 10.97
C PHE A 73 -4.16 9.49 12.30
N ALA A 74 -3.20 10.21 12.88
CA ALA A 74 -3.32 10.80 14.24
C ALA A 74 -4.61 11.60 14.49
N ASN A 75 -5.10 12.33 13.48
CA ASN A 75 -6.31 13.16 13.56
C ASN A 75 -7.31 12.84 12.45
N ILE A 76 -7.23 11.66 11.87
CA ILE A 76 -8.05 11.22 10.75
C ILE A 76 -8.94 10.09 11.24
N PRO A 77 -10.27 10.26 11.27
CA PRO A 77 -11.20 9.23 11.72
C PRO A 77 -11.37 8.08 10.70
N GLU A 78 -10.99 8.33 9.46
CA GLU A 78 -11.06 7.34 8.39
C GLU A 78 -9.98 6.28 8.54
N ASN A 79 -10.27 5.11 7.98
CA ASN A 79 -9.34 3.98 7.94
C ASN A 79 -8.48 3.97 6.68
N ILE A 80 -8.80 4.86 5.74
CA ILE A 80 -8.15 5.01 4.45
C ILE A 80 -7.73 6.46 4.28
N VAL A 81 -6.48 6.66 3.89
CA VAL A 81 -5.92 7.96 3.47
C VAL A 81 -5.43 7.82 2.05
N ILE A 82 -5.70 8.81 1.22
CA ILE A 82 -5.18 8.85 -0.14
C ILE A 82 -4.31 10.09 -0.30
N SER A 83 -3.11 9.90 -0.83
CA SER A 83 -2.15 10.99 -1.04
C SER A 83 -1.51 10.91 -2.41
N LYS A 84 -1.43 12.04 -3.11
CA LYS A 84 -0.63 12.15 -4.33
C LYS A 84 0.82 11.86 -4.00
N HIS A 85 1.49 11.05 -4.82
CA HIS A 85 2.93 10.94 -4.75
C HIS A 85 3.56 12.15 -5.46
N PHE A 86 4.40 12.89 -4.75
CA PHE A 86 5.02 14.09 -5.31
C PHE A 86 6.13 13.71 -6.29
N ARG A 87 6.02 14.23 -7.49
CA ARG A 87 7.04 14.08 -8.54
C ARG A 87 8.35 14.70 -8.09
N TYR A 88 9.46 14.15 -8.59
CA TYR A 88 10.84 14.59 -8.31
C TYR A 88 11.27 14.52 -6.84
N THR A 89 10.45 13.97 -5.94
CA THR A 89 10.88 13.67 -4.58
C THR A 89 12.08 12.71 -4.64
N PRO A 90 13.21 13.03 -3.97
CA PRO A 90 14.34 12.11 -3.92
C PRO A 90 13.92 10.76 -3.37
N GLU A 91 14.34 9.69 -4.02
CA GLU A 91 14.10 8.34 -3.50
C GLU A 91 14.74 8.16 -2.13
N PHE A 92 14.00 7.58 -1.21
CA PHE A 92 14.52 7.15 0.08
C PHE A 92 13.90 5.82 0.46
N THR A 93 14.74 4.92 0.93
CA THR A 93 14.29 3.63 1.43
C THR A 93 13.60 3.83 2.79
N HIS A 94 12.39 3.32 2.90
CA HIS A 94 11.60 3.40 4.14
C HIS A 94 10.78 2.14 4.36
N LYS A 95 10.11 2.06 5.49
CA LYS A 95 9.09 1.07 5.84
C LYS A 95 7.99 1.70 6.68
N HIS A 96 6.87 1.04 6.75
CA HIS A 96 5.70 1.48 7.53
C HIS A 96 4.98 0.29 8.16
N ASP A 97 4.06 0.53 9.10
CA ASP A 97 3.28 -0.52 9.79
C ASP A 97 1.83 -0.65 9.28
N PHE A 98 1.49 0.05 8.21
CA PHE A 98 0.20 0.02 7.49
C PHE A 98 0.35 -0.65 6.12
N PHE A 99 -0.77 -0.88 5.43
CA PHE A 99 -0.75 -1.26 4.01
C PHE A 99 -0.69 -0.02 3.13
N GLU A 100 0.21 -0.02 2.16
CA GLU A 100 0.30 0.97 1.10
C GLU A 100 -0.06 0.32 -0.24
N ILE A 101 -0.93 0.98 -0.99
CA ILE A 101 -1.35 0.56 -2.32
C ILE A 101 -0.95 1.68 -3.27
N LEU A 102 0.16 1.49 -3.95
CA LEU A 102 0.63 2.42 -4.97
C LEU A 102 -0.16 2.20 -6.25
N CYS A 103 -0.76 3.27 -6.76
CA CYS A 103 -1.53 3.28 -8.00
C CYS A 103 -0.83 4.18 -9.02
N VAL A 104 -0.42 3.63 -10.16
CA VAL A 104 0.10 4.40 -11.28
C VAL A 104 -1.06 4.82 -12.16
N TYR A 105 -1.42 6.11 -12.09
CA TYR A 105 -2.57 6.63 -12.82
C TYR A 105 -2.24 6.96 -14.27
N ASP A 106 -1.05 7.53 -14.51
CA ASP A 106 -0.54 7.84 -15.85
C ASP A 106 1.00 7.80 -15.86
N GLY A 107 1.60 7.30 -16.94
CA GLY A 107 3.05 7.24 -17.15
C GLY A 107 3.74 6.06 -16.48
N THR A 108 4.91 6.31 -15.88
CA THR A 108 5.79 5.27 -15.30
C THR A 108 6.34 5.67 -13.95
N VAL A 109 6.52 4.68 -13.08
CA VAL A 109 7.05 4.86 -11.73
C VAL A 109 8.18 3.87 -11.46
N SER A 110 9.31 4.36 -10.95
CA SER A 110 10.37 3.52 -10.40
C SER A 110 10.01 3.09 -8.99
N ASN A 111 10.00 1.79 -8.73
CA ASN A 111 9.74 1.26 -7.39
C ASN A 111 10.79 0.19 -7.05
N GLN A 112 11.50 0.37 -5.94
CA GLN A 112 12.44 -0.62 -5.44
C GLN A 112 11.87 -1.27 -4.19
N ILE A 113 11.64 -2.59 -4.23
CA ILE A 113 11.12 -3.35 -3.10
C ILE A 113 12.14 -4.42 -2.73
N GLN A 114 12.61 -4.41 -1.47
CA GLN A 114 13.61 -5.35 -0.96
C GLN A 114 14.89 -5.43 -1.83
N GLY A 115 15.28 -4.31 -2.43
CA GLY A 115 16.43 -4.24 -3.31
C GLY A 115 16.17 -4.69 -4.75
N ILE A 116 14.97 -5.14 -5.08
CA ILE A 116 14.57 -5.49 -6.45
C ILE A 116 13.89 -4.26 -7.08
N HIS A 117 14.36 -3.89 -8.26
CA HIS A 117 13.83 -2.76 -9.00
C HIS A 117 12.67 -3.20 -9.90
N HIS A 118 11.56 -2.47 -9.82
CA HIS A 118 10.37 -2.63 -10.66
C HIS A 118 10.08 -1.31 -11.38
N THR A 119 9.74 -1.40 -12.65
CA THR A 119 9.16 -0.28 -13.39
C THR A 119 7.67 -0.54 -13.54
N LEU A 120 6.87 0.29 -12.88
CA LEU A 120 5.41 0.21 -12.94
C LEU A 120 4.89 1.17 -14.01
N HIS A 121 3.83 0.77 -14.69
CA HIS A 121 3.21 1.51 -15.79
C HIS A 121 1.77 1.90 -15.47
N THR A 122 1.18 2.75 -16.31
CA THR A 122 -0.23 3.15 -16.19
C THR A 122 -1.15 1.94 -15.92
N GLY A 123 -1.95 2.04 -14.86
CA GLY A 123 -2.88 1.01 -14.41
C GLY A 123 -2.27 -0.07 -13.52
N ASP A 124 -0.94 -0.08 -13.33
CA ASP A 124 -0.33 -0.99 -12.38
C ASP A 124 -0.69 -0.57 -10.94
N ILE A 125 -1.00 -1.58 -10.14
CA ILE A 125 -1.34 -1.41 -8.72
C ILE A 125 -0.41 -2.30 -7.91
N CYS A 126 0.45 -1.69 -7.09
CA CYS A 126 1.39 -2.39 -6.22
C CYS A 126 0.93 -2.33 -4.77
N ILE A 127 0.75 -3.49 -4.14
CA ILE A 127 0.40 -3.62 -2.73
C ILE A 127 1.66 -3.90 -1.93
N ILE A 128 1.99 -2.99 -1.03
CA ILE A 128 3.16 -3.03 -0.16
C ILE A 128 2.68 -3.26 1.28
N PRO A 129 2.95 -4.43 1.86
CA PRO A 129 2.52 -4.75 3.21
C PRO A 129 3.34 -4.04 4.29
N PRO A 130 2.85 -4.05 5.54
CA PRO A 130 3.61 -3.58 6.70
C PRO A 130 5.02 -4.17 6.77
N ASN A 131 5.97 -3.35 7.23
CA ASN A 131 7.38 -3.69 7.44
C ASN A 131 8.18 -4.05 6.18
N THR A 132 7.64 -3.83 4.99
CA THR A 132 8.34 -4.03 3.73
C THR A 132 9.21 -2.81 3.41
N ARG A 133 10.51 -3.02 3.19
CA ARG A 133 11.43 -1.96 2.77
C ARG A 133 11.24 -1.66 1.30
N HIS A 134 10.98 -0.41 0.97
CA HIS A 134 10.80 0.05 -0.40
C HIS A 134 11.23 1.50 -0.59
N SER A 135 11.39 1.91 -1.83
CA SER A 135 11.55 3.30 -2.25
C SER A 135 10.78 3.53 -3.55
N LEU A 136 10.32 4.75 -3.76
CA LEU A 136 9.49 5.16 -4.87
C LEU A 136 10.08 6.41 -5.51
N GLY A 137 10.15 6.47 -6.84
CA GLY A 137 10.63 7.61 -7.61
C GLY A 137 9.77 7.89 -8.83
N VAL A 138 9.42 9.18 -9.01
CA VAL A 138 8.77 9.71 -10.20
C VAL A 138 9.54 10.95 -10.64
N PHE A 139 10.27 10.85 -11.77
CA PHE A 139 11.20 11.89 -12.22
C PHE A 139 10.81 12.48 -13.59
N ASP A 140 9.54 12.43 -13.91
CA ASP A 140 8.92 13.00 -15.10
C ASP A 140 7.51 13.52 -14.77
N ASP A 141 6.63 13.66 -15.76
CA ASP A 141 5.26 14.09 -15.57
C ASP A 141 4.28 12.97 -15.22
N SER A 142 4.78 11.77 -14.92
CA SER A 142 3.95 10.63 -14.52
C SER A 142 3.17 10.92 -13.23
N LEU A 143 1.99 10.33 -13.14
CA LEU A 143 1.03 10.59 -12.07
C LEU A 143 0.78 9.32 -11.28
N ALA A 144 1.10 9.36 -9.99
CA ALA A 144 0.85 8.27 -9.05
C ALA A 144 0.28 8.80 -7.73
N PHE A 145 -0.41 7.92 -7.03
CA PHE A 145 -0.90 8.20 -5.68
C PHE A 145 -0.91 6.92 -4.84
N ASN A 146 -0.88 7.10 -3.54
CA ASN A 146 -0.88 6.03 -2.57
C ASN A 146 -2.23 5.99 -1.85
N ILE A 147 -2.81 4.80 -1.76
CA ILE A 147 -3.94 4.50 -0.88
C ILE A 147 -3.35 3.80 0.34
N ILE A 148 -3.41 4.47 1.49
CA ILE A 148 -2.88 4.00 2.77
C ILE A 148 -4.03 3.44 3.58
N VAL A 149 -3.92 2.19 4.03
CA VAL A 149 -4.99 1.47 4.75
C VAL A 149 -4.46 0.95 6.07
N ARG A 150 -5.19 1.23 7.17
CA ARG A 150 -4.86 0.66 8.49
C ARG A 150 -4.80 -0.86 8.44
N SER A 151 -3.81 -1.44 9.08
CA SER A 151 -3.66 -2.91 9.16
C SER A 151 -4.88 -3.60 9.78
N SER A 152 -5.50 -2.99 10.81
CA SER A 152 -6.72 -3.49 11.44
C SER A 152 -7.92 -3.52 10.50
N THR A 153 -8.08 -2.47 9.67
CA THR A 153 -9.15 -2.39 8.67
C THR A 153 -8.98 -3.44 7.61
N PHE A 154 -7.75 -3.66 7.18
CA PHE A 154 -7.46 -4.67 6.18
C PHE A 154 -7.95 -6.05 6.65
N GLN A 155 -7.64 -6.42 7.90
CA GLN A 155 -8.06 -7.70 8.48
C GLN A 155 -9.58 -7.81 8.61
N SER A 156 -10.24 -6.79 9.15
CA SER A 156 -11.66 -6.87 9.51
C SER A 156 -12.62 -6.68 8.33
N THR A 157 -12.23 -5.90 7.33
CA THR A 157 -13.13 -5.49 6.26
C THR A 157 -12.88 -6.26 4.96
N PHE A 158 -11.62 -6.40 4.58
CA PHE A 158 -11.30 -6.94 3.25
C PHE A 158 -11.03 -8.44 3.25
N PHE A 159 -10.27 -8.92 4.22
CA PHE A 159 -9.87 -10.33 4.25
C PHE A 159 -11.06 -11.30 4.37
N GLN A 160 -12.06 -10.95 5.17
CA GLN A 160 -13.25 -11.81 5.38
C GLN A 160 -14.16 -11.90 4.14
N SER A 161 -14.06 -10.96 3.23
CA SER A 161 -14.91 -10.88 2.03
C SER A 161 -14.30 -11.55 0.80
N MET A 162 -13.04 -11.96 0.87
CA MET A 162 -12.31 -12.57 -0.25
C MET A 162 -12.55 -14.08 -0.30
N ALA A 163 -12.64 -14.62 -1.51
CA ALA A 163 -12.62 -16.08 -1.69
C ALA A 163 -11.26 -16.62 -1.20
N ALA A 164 -11.29 -17.68 -0.37
CA ALA A 164 -10.10 -18.20 0.32
C ALA A 164 -9.00 -18.70 -0.62
N ASP A 165 -9.35 -19.06 -1.84
CA ASP A 165 -8.44 -19.54 -2.89
C ASP A 165 -7.91 -18.43 -3.80
N SER A 166 -8.40 -17.18 -3.66
CA SER A 166 -7.93 -16.05 -4.46
C SER A 166 -6.46 -15.70 -4.17
N ALA A 167 -5.78 -15.13 -5.17
CA ALA A 167 -4.40 -14.69 -5.05
C ALA A 167 -4.23 -13.66 -3.93
N LEU A 168 -5.17 -12.71 -3.79
CA LEU A 168 -5.16 -11.73 -2.71
C LEU A 168 -5.33 -12.38 -1.33
N ALA A 169 -6.27 -13.32 -1.16
CA ALA A 169 -6.46 -13.99 0.12
C ALA A 169 -5.22 -14.77 0.54
N LYS A 170 -4.57 -15.47 -0.39
CA LYS A 170 -3.31 -16.17 -0.16
C LYS A 170 -2.19 -15.20 0.23
N PHE A 171 -2.06 -14.08 -0.50
CA PHE A 171 -1.07 -13.05 -0.21
C PHE A 171 -1.27 -12.44 1.18
N PHE A 172 -2.47 -11.99 1.52
CA PHE A 172 -2.73 -11.38 2.82
C PHE A 172 -2.61 -12.36 3.97
N SER A 173 -3.01 -13.60 3.79
CA SER A 173 -2.78 -14.63 4.79
C SER A 173 -1.30 -14.83 5.06
N HIS A 174 -0.51 -14.86 4.01
CA HIS A 174 0.94 -14.98 4.14
C HIS A 174 1.54 -13.78 4.90
N VAL A 175 1.15 -12.57 4.53
CA VAL A 175 1.62 -11.33 5.17
C VAL A 175 1.19 -11.25 6.65
N LEU A 176 -0.08 -11.52 6.93
CA LEU A 176 -0.64 -11.34 8.27
C LEU A 176 -0.20 -12.41 9.26
N TYR A 177 -0.02 -13.64 8.81
CA TYR A 177 0.20 -14.78 9.70
C TYR A 177 1.61 -15.33 9.68
N GLN A 178 2.35 -15.21 8.58
CA GLN A 178 3.71 -15.76 8.47
C GLN A 178 4.82 -14.75 8.76
N LYS A 179 4.50 -13.47 8.92
CA LYS A 179 5.46 -12.38 9.24
C LYS A 179 6.72 -12.38 8.37
N THR A 180 6.62 -12.86 7.14
CA THR A 180 7.74 -12.83 6.20
C THR A 180 7.92 -11.42 5.66
N GLU A 181 9.09 -10.85 5.90
CA GLU A 181 9.46 -9.56 5.31
C GLU A 181 9.62 -9.71 3.80
N GLY A 182 9.23 -8.67 3.05
CA GLY A 182 9.57 -8.55 1.63
C GLY A 182 8.56 -9.06 0.63
N ASN A 183 7.34 -9.38 1.07
CA ASN A 183 6.27 -9.72 0.14
C ASN A 183 5.70 -8.45 -0.49
N PHE A 184 5.32 -8.53 -1.74
CA PHE A 184 4.53 -7.53 -2.44
C PHE A 184 3.64 -8.21 -3.48
N LEU A 185 2.65 -7.49 -3.97
CA LEU A 185 1.77 -7.94 -5.03
C LEU A 185 1.59 -6.81 -6.03
N ILE A 186 1.87 -7.07 -7.30
CA ILE A 186 1.64 -6.12 -8.38
C ILE A 186 0.58 -6.71 -9.32
N PHE A 187 -0.48 -5.96 -9.56
CA PHE A 187 -1.45 -6.23 -10.62
C PHE A 187 -1.09 -5.37 -11.84
N HIS A 188 -0.89 -6.00 -12.97
CA HIS A 188 -0.67 -5.33 -14.25
C HIS A 188 -2.00 -5.14 -14.97
N ALA A 189 -2.79 -4.13 -14.57
CA ALA A 189 -4.11 -3.89 -15.13
C ALA A 189 -4.08 -3.05 -16.43
N GLY A 190 -2.96 -2.41 -16.73
CA GLY A 190 -2.81 -1.57 -17.92
C GLY A 190 -3.86 -0.46 -17.98
N GLU A 191 -4.23 -0.04 -19.17
CA GLU A 191 -5.23 1.02 -19.38
C GLU A 191 -6.69 0.51 -19.22
N ASP A 192 -6.95 -0.45 -18.31
CA ASP A 192 -8.33 -0.90 -18.06
C ASP A 192 -9.16 0.25 -17.47
N LYS A 193 -10.08 0.76 -18.30
CA LYS A 193 -10.94 1.91 -17.96
C LYS A 193 -11.80 1.67 -16.72
N ARG A 194 -12.12 0.41 -16.40
CA ARG A 194 -12.91 0.07 -15.20
C ARG A 194 -12.07 0.33 -13.94
N ILE A 195 -10.82 -0.13 -13.96
CA ILE A 195 -9.88 0.07 -12.87
C ILE A 195 -9.58 1.56 -12.70
N LEU A 196 -9.19 2.25 -13.78
CA LEU A 196 -8.90 3.68 -13.74
C LEU A 196 -10.11 4.49 -13.25
N SER A 197 -11.34 4.16 -13.72
CA SER A 197 -12.55 4.84 -13.23
C SER A 197 -12.80 4.61 -11.74
N THR A 198 -12.57 3.41 -11.24
CA THR A 198 -12.74 3.10 -9.81
C THR A 198 -11.69 3.84 -8.97
N LEU A 199 -10.46 3.95 -9.44
CA LEU A 199 -9.41 4.74 -8.79
C LEU A 199 -9.76 6.24 -8.75
N GLU A 200 -10.32 6.79 -9.83
CA GLU A 200 -10.81 8.17 -9.89
C GLU A 200 -11.94 8.40 -8.87
N ASP A 201 -12.95 7.54 -8.86
CA ASP A 201 -14.12 7.65 -7.99
C ASP A 201 -13.68 7.58 -6.51
N LEU A 202 -12.79 6.66 -6.16
CA LEU A 202 -12.23 6.51 -4.83
C LEU A 202 -11.44 7.75 -4.38
N TYR A 203 -10.62 8.33 -5.26
CA TYR A 203 -9.88 9.54 -4.93
C TYR A 203 -10.81 10.76 -4.80
N ILE A 204 -11.79 10.88 -5.69
CA ILE A 204 -12.81 11.96 -5.64
C ILE A 204 -13.61 11.88 -4.34
N GLU A 205 -14.05 10.69 -3.93
CA GLU A 205 -14.74 10.50 -2.64
C GLU A 205 -13.86 10.92 -1.46
N TYR A 206 -12.57 10.59 -1.51
CA TYR A 206 -11.63 11.03 -0.49
C TYR A 206 -11.51 12.56 -0.41
N MET A 207 -11.53 13.27 -1.55
CA MET A 207 -11.46 14.73 -1.60
C MET A 207 -12.74 15.43 -1.14
N LEU A 208 -13.90 14.79 -1.27
CA LEU A 208 -15.22 15.41 -1.01
C LEU A 208 -15.47 15.71 0.47
N HIS A 209 -14.82 15.04 1.42
CA HIS A 209 -15.07 15.15 2.86
C HIS A 209 -16.56 15.04 3.23
N ALA A 210 -17.31 14.21 2.49
CA ALA A 210 -18.75 14.07 2.62
C ALA A 210 -19.16 13.17 3.80
N ARG A 211 -20.45 13.22 4.15
CA ARG A 211 -21.03 12.31 5.15
C ARG A 211 -20.92 10.87 4.67
N TYR A 212 -20.57 9.95 5.57
CA TYR A 212 -20.36 8.52 5.29
C TYR A 212 -19.14 8.22 4.41
N ARG A 213 -18.18 9.15 4.26
CA ARG A 213 -16.95 8.98 3.48
C ARG A 213 -16.24 7.65 3.75
N SER A 214 -16.07 7.27 5.01
CA SER A 214 -15.41 5.98 5.36
C SER A 214 -16.14 4.76 4.78
N ALA A 215 -17.47 4.77 4.77
CA ALA A 215 -18.25 3.67 4.22
C ALA A 215 -18.11 3.59 2.69
N PHE A 216 -18.14 4.75 2.01
CA PHE A 216 -17.93 4.82 0.57
C PHE A 216 -16.52 4.38 0.18
N LEU A 217 -15.49 4.91 0.83
CA LEU A 217 -14.08 4.52 0.56
C LEU A 217 -13.86 3.02 0.74
N ASN A 218 -14.43 2.41 1.80
CA ASN A 218 -14.34 0.97 2.00
C ASN A 218 -15.06 0.19 0.89
N ALA A 219 -16.26 0.63 0.47
CA ALA A 219 -17.02 -0.03 -0.59
C ALA A 219 -16.31 0.07 -1.95
N GLU A 220 -15.75 1.23 -2.28
CA GLU A 220 -15.02 1.44 -3.53
C GLU A 220 -13.69 0.67 -3.55
N LEU A 221 -12.98 0.60 -2.42
CA LEU A 221 -11.78 -0.25 -2.33
C LEU A 221 -12.13 -1.74 -2.46
N MET A 222 -13.28 -2.18 -1.92
CA MET A 222 -13.79 -3.54 -2.16
C MET A 222 -14.14 -3.79 -3.63
N MET A 223 -14.71 -2.79 -4.31
CA MET A 223 -15.01 -2.87 -5.74
C MET A 223 -13.71 -3.00 -6.55
N LEU A 224 -12.68 -2.22 -6.19
CA LEU A 224 -11.35 -2.31 -6.82
C LEU A 224 -10.78 -3.72 -6.70
N TRP A 225 -10.79 -4.31 -5.49
CA TRP A 225 -10.34 -5.70 -5.27
C TRP A 225 -11.13 -6.71 -6.10
N ALA A 226 -12.45 -6.59 -6.13
CA ALA A 226 -13.30 -7.48 -6.90
C ALA A 226 -13.02 -7.40 -8.41
N GLN A 227 -12.75 -6.21 -8.92
CA GLN A 227 -12.40 -6.00 -10.33
C GLN A 227 -11.01 -6.56 -10.65
N LEU A 228 -10.00 -6.29 -9.82
CA LEU A 228 -8.64 -6.81 -9.99
C LEU A 228 -8.64 -8.34 -10.01
N LEU A 229 -9.31 -8.98 -9.05
CA LEU A 229 -9.42 -10.44 -9.01
C LEU A 229 -10.19 -11.01 -10.19
N ARG A 230 -11.27 -10.36 -10.61
CA ARG A 230 -12.11 -10.86 -11.71
C ARG A 230 -11.43 -10.79 -13.07
N TYR A 231 -10.67 -9.72 -13.32
CA TYR A 231 -10.18 -9.39 -14.65
C TYR A 231 -8.66 -9.51 -14.79
N HIS A 232 -7.91 -9.45 -13.69
CA HIS A 232 -6.44 -9.35 -13.70
C HIS A 232 -5.75 -10.33 -12.74
N GLU A 233 -6.45 -11.36 -12.23
CA GLU A 233 -5.83 -12.34 -11.33
C GLU A 233 -4.69 -13.13 -12.01
N ASN A 234 -4.72 -13.26 -13.32
CA ASN A 234 -3.65 -13.92 -14.08
C ASN A 234 -2.48 -12.99 -14.43
N ASP A 235 -2.63 -11.69 -14.22
CA ASP A 235 -1.63 -10.66 -14.55
C ASP A 235 -0.95 -10.15 -13.27
N ILE A 236 -0.63 -11.08 -12.37
CA ILE A 236 -0.05 -10.78 -11.06
C ILE A 236 1.43 -11.12 -11.05
N GLU A 237 2.24 -10.15 -10.64
CA GLU A 237 3.62 -10.38 -10.21
C GLU A 237 3.67 -10.40 -8.67
N SER A 238 4.26 -11.45 -8.10
CA SER A 238 4.47 -11.54 -6.66
C SER A 238 5.73 -12.34 -6.34
N ILE A 239 6.43 -11.91 -5.28
CA ILE A 239 7.42 -12.74 -4.61
C ILE A 239 6.73 -13.37 -3.39
N LEU A 240 5.98 -14.41 -3.60
CA LEU A 240 5.64 -15.32 -2.53
C LEU A 240 6.86 -16.23 -2.36
N THR A 241 7.65 -15.98 -1.33
CA THR A 241 8.69 -16.94 -0.95
C THR A 241 8.03 -18.30 -0.80
N LYS A 242 8.46 -19.25 -1.61
CA LYS A 242 8.01 -20.64 -1.53
C LYS A 242 8.46 -21.23 -0.19
N THR A 243 7.73 -20.94 0.86
CA THR A 243 7.80 -21.72 2.09
C THR A 243 7.02 -22.99 1.84
N ALA A 244 7.74 -24.05 1.50
CA ALA A 244 7.20 -25.40 1.53
C ALA A 244 6.76 -25.72 2.97
N GLY A 245 5.48 -25.83 3.20
CA GLY A 245 4.97 -26.29 4.51
C GLY A 245 3.47 -26.04 4.70
N ASN A 246 2.73 -27.13 4.65
CA ASN A 246 1.44 -27.40 5.28
C ASN A 246 0.31 -26.34 5.25
N SER A 247 -0.88 -26.83 5.02
CA SER A 247 -2.22 -26.21 4.97
C SER A 247 -2.27 -24.72 5.26
N SER A 248 -2.70 -23.94 4.31
CA SER A 248 -2.68 -22.50 4.42
C SER A 248 -3.63 -22.01 5.53
N ILE A 249 -3.21 -21.02 6.29
CA ILE A 249 -4.07 -20.36 7.29
C ILE A 249 -5.43 -19.90 6.70
N PRO A 250 -5.55 -19.45 5.43
CA PRO A 250 -6.84 -19.20 4.79
C PRO A 250 -7.78 -20.40 4.80
N GLU A 251 -7.27 -21.58 4.53
CA GLU A 251 -8.08 -22.81 4.55
C GLU A 251 -8.59 -23.10 5.96
N ILE A 252 -7.73 -22.90 6.97
CA ILE A 252 -8.11 -23.01 8.37
C ILE A 252 -9.22 -22.01 8.74
N LEU A 253 -9.04 -20.73 8.37
CA LEU A 253 -10.02 -19.68 8.65
C LEU A 253 -11.33 -19.90 7.91
N ASN A 254 -11.28 -20.32 6.66
CA ASN A 254 -12.47 -20.68 5.89
C ASN A 254 -13.22 -21.86 6.54
N TYR A 255 -12.50 -22.91 6.92
CA TYR A 255 -13.08 -24.03 7.65
C TYR A 255 -13.73 -23.59 8.96
N LEU A 256 -13.04 -22.76 9.76
CA LEU A 256 -13.58 -22.22 11.01
C LEU A 256 -14.79 -21.33 10.76
N SER A 257 -14.81 -20.49 9.72
CA SER A 257 -15.96 -19.65 9.38
C SER A 257 -17.18 -20.45 8.97
N GLN A 258 -16.99 -21.53 8.24
CA GLN A 258 -18.08 -22.43 7.83
C GLN A 258 -18.59 -23.33 8.96
N ASN A 259 -17.73 -23.64 9.93
CA ASN A 259 -18.01 -24.57 11.02
C ASN A 259 -18.01 -23.88 12.40
N TYR A 260 -18.15 -22.55 12.47
CA TYR A 260 -17.96 -21.78 13.71
C TYR A 260 -18.79 -22.22 14.91
N ARG A 261 -19.94 -22.89 14.67
CA ARG A 261 -20.84 -23.38 15.73
C ARG A 261 -20.41 -24.72 16.32
N THR A 262 -19.62 -25.49 15.58
CA THR A 262 -19.29 -26.90 15.94
C THR A 262 -17.79 -27.16 15.98
N ALA A 263 -16.97 -26.26 15.40
CA ALA A 263 -15.53 -26.43 15.36
C ALA A 263 -14.93 -26.38 16.77
N THR A 264 -14.23 -27.45 17.16
CA THR A 264 -13.38 -27.46 18.34
C THR A 264 -11.90 -27.34 17.94
N LEU A 265 -11.06 -26.92 18.87
CA LEU A 265 -9.62 -26.86 18.67
C LEU A 265 -9.05 -28.21 18.25
N HIS A 266 -9.54 -29.29 18.87
CA HIS A 266 -9.11 -30.67 18.61
C HIS A 266 -9.49 -31.11 17.20
N ASP A 267 -10.76 -30.97 16.82
CA ASP A 267 -11.27 -31.43 15.53
C ASP A 267 -10.67 -30.64 14.37
N THR A 268 -10.48 -29.32 14.58
CA THR A 268 -9.84 -28.46 13.58
C THR A 268 -8.39 -28.82 13.39
N ALA A 269 -7.65 -29.05 14.48
CA ALA A 269 -6.25 -29.49 14.38
C ALA A 269 -6.13 -30.84 13.66
N ALA A 270 -6.99 -31.79 13.98
CA ALA A 270 -7.04 -33.11 13.32
C ALA A 270 -7.37 -32.98 11.82
N HIS A 271 -8.35 -32.13 11.47
CA HIS A 271 -8.76 -31.90 10.08
C HIS A 271 -7.59 -31.41 9.21
N PHE A 272 -6.73 -30.56 9.76
CA PHE A 272 -5.56 -30.02 9.05
C PHE A 272 -4.25 -30.78 9.29
N GLY A 273 -4.29 -31.93 9.96
CA GLY A 273 -3.11 -32.77 10.19
C GLY A 273 -2.11 -32.22 11.21
N TYR A 274 -2.57 -31.33 12.11
CA TYR A 274 -1.75 -30.78 13.18
C TYR A 274 -2.00 -31.47 14.53
N SER A 275 -0.99 -31.48 15.39
CA SER A 275 -1.23 -31.73 16.81
C SER A 275 -1.97 -30.55 17.42
N THR A 276 -2.85 -30.80 18.40
CA THR A 276 -3.63 -29.76 19.11
C THR A 276 -2.73 -28.67 19.70
N SER A 277 -1.56 -29.06 20.24
CA SER A 277 -0.58 -28.13 20.80
C SER A 277 0.02 -27.21 19.74
N HIS A 278 0.45 -27.76 18.62
CA HIS A 278 1.02 -27.00 17.51
C HIS A 278 -0.04 -26.10 16.87
N PHE A 279 -1.24 -26.59 16.67
CA PHE A 279 -2.35 -25.81 16.14
C PHE A 279 -2.74 -24.64 17.08
N SER A 280 -2.80 -24.88 18.39
CA SER A 280 -3.04 -23.82 19.37
C SER A 280 -1.97 -22.72 19.33
N THR A 281 -0.71 -23.08 19.12
CA THR A 281 0.38 -22.11 18.94
C THR A 281 0.23 -21.35 17.63
N LEU A 282 -0.13 -22.04 16.56
CA LEU A 282 -0.34 -21.48 15.22
C LEU A 282 -1.44 -20.40 15.22
N ILE A 283 -2.57 -20.65 15.90
CA ILE A 283 -3.70 -19.69 15.97
C ILE A 283 -3.57 -18.64 17.07
N LYS A 284 -2.71 -18.83 18.07
CA LYS A 284 -2.41 -17.84 19.11
C LYS A 284 -1.34 -16.81 18.74
N ALA A 285 -0.56 -17.08 17.72
CA ALA A 285 0.36 -16.08 17.15
C ALA A 285 -0.40 -15.17 16.19
N PRO A 286 -0.38 -13.91 16.31
CA PRO A 286 -0.96 -12.85 17.10
C PRO A 286 -2.49 -12.70 16.98
N ALA A 287 -3.14 -12.77 18.12
CA ALA A 287 -4.43 -12.14 18.43
C ALA A 287 -5.52 -12.05 17.34
N VAL A 288 -6.35 -13.07 17.14
CA VAL A 288 -7.75 -12.85 16.71
C VAL A 288 -8.66 -14.08 16.95
N LEU A 289 -8.43 -15.03 17.74
CA LEU A 289 -9.52 -15.95 18.11
C LEU A 289 -9.27 -16.56 19.50
N SER A 290 -9.94 -16.04 20.51
CA SER A 290 -10.26 -16.81 21.69
C SER A 290 -11.42 -17.75 21.34
N LEU A 291 -11.10 -18.96 20.93
CA LEU A 291 -12.11 -20.03 20.86
C LEU A 291 -12.44 -20.46 22.29
N PRO A 292 -13.72 -20.65 22.64
CA PRO A 292 -14.09 -21.22 23.92
C PRO A 292 -13.50 -22.62 24.07
N SER A 293 -12.96 -22.89 25.24
CA SER A 293 -12.42 -24.16 25.68
C SER A 293 -13.45 -25.26 25.73
#